data_24e1dcedbc6623adc0f83f25639df2a5
#
_entry.id   24e1dcedbc6623adc0f83f25639df2a5
#
_cell.length_a   1.000
_cell.length_b   1.000
_cell.length_c   1.000
_cell.angle_alpha   90.00
_cell.angle_beta   90.00
_cell.angle_gamma   90.00
#
_symmetry.space_group_name_H-M   'P 1'
#
loop_
_entity.id
_entity.type
_entity.pdbx_description
1 polymer ?
#
loop_
_entity_poly.entity_id
_entity_poly.type
_entity_poly.pdbx_seq_one_letter_code
_entity_poly.pdbx_strand_id
1 'polypeptide(L)'
;MTQRSAALDHLVVASPTLDEGLQWCEATLGITPGLGGRHALMSTHNRLFSIASAAFPNAYFEIVAVDRQAPPPGRARWFGLDALDLSGGPRLVAFVARVNAL
;
A
#
# COMPACT_ATOMS: atom_id res chain seq x y z
N MET A 1 -11.01 -2.04 -32.81
CA MET A 1 -10.21 -2.97 -31.97
C MET A 1 -9.83 -2.30 -30.67
N THR A 2 -10.11 -2.96 -29.56
CA THR A 2 -9.81 -2.39 -28.25
C THR A 2 -8.33 -2.61 -27.94
N GLN A 3 -7.58 -1.55 -27.67
CA GLN A 3 -6.22 -1.67 -27.20
C GLN A 3 -6.19 -2.09 -25.75
N ARG A 4 -5.25 -2.97 -25.42
CA ARG A 4 -4.93 -3.26 -24.03
C ARG A 4 -4.08 -2.12 -23.49
N SER A 5 -4.40 -1.70 -22.29
CA SER A 5 -3.66 -0.64 -21.61
C SER A 5 -3.51 -0.98 -20.14
N ALA A 6 -2.52 -0.39 -19.55
CA ALA A 6 -2.30 -0.46 -18.11
C ALA A 6 -2.05 0.93 -17.58
N ALA A 7 -2.49 1.17 -16.37
CA ALA A 7 -2.26 2.45 -15.69
C ALA A 7 -1.88 2.16 -14.24
N LEU A 8 -1.13 3.06 -13.65
CA LEU A 8 -0.80 2.95 -12.23
C LEU A 8 -2.08 3.04 -11.41
N ASP A 9 -2.33 2.01 -10.60
CA ASP A 9 -3.41 2.00 -9.62
C ASP A 9 -2.93 2.59 -8.30
N HIS A 10 -1.84 2.05 -7.74
CA HIS A 10 -1.25 2.62 -6.53
C HIS A 10 0.18 2.15 -6.32
N LEU A 11 0.89 2.88 -5.47
CA LEU A 11 2.19 2.53 -4.94
C LEU A 11 2.02 1.95 -3.54
N VAL A 12 2.87 1.00 -3.16
CA VAL A 12 2.77 0.31 -1.87
C VAL A 12 4.07 0.48 -1.10
N VAL A 13 3.96 1.11 0.07
CA VAL A 13 5.02 1.18 1.06
C VAL A 13 4.65 0.28 2.23
N ALA A 14 5.50 -0.69 2.53
CA ALA A 14 5.35 -1.53 3.71
C ALA A 14 6.02 -0.87 4.90
N SER A 15 5.35 -0.92 6.05
CA SER A 15 5.86 -0.34 7.30
C SER A 15 5.79 -1.37 8.42
N PRO A 16 6.72 -1.32 9.39
CA PRO A 16 6.65 -2.19 10.58
C PRO A 16 5.35 -2.00 11.35
N THR A 17 4.90 -0.75 11.49
CA THR A 17 3.60 -0.39 12.09
C THR A 17 2.99 0.73 11.28
N LEU A 18 1.68 0.94 11.41
CA LEU A 18 1.04 2.08 10.75
C LEU A 18 1.54 3.41 11.32
N ASP A 19 1.81 3.48 12.62
CA ASP A 19 2.30 4.71 13.25
C ASP A 19 3.68 5.09 12.73
N GLU A 20 4.58 4.14 12.57
CA GLU A 20 5.88 4.40 11.95
C GLU A 20 5.73 4.86 10.50
N GLY A 21 4.81 4.25 9.76
CA GLY A 21 4.51 4.64 8.39
C GLY A 21 3.96 6.06 8.30
N LEU A 22 3.07 6.42 9.22
CA LEU A 22 2.53 7.77 9.32
C LEU A 22 3.64 8.79 9.55
N GLN A 23 4.50 8.55 10.53
CA GLN A 23 5.60 9.44 10.88
C GLN A 23 6.59 9.58 9.72
N TRP A 24 6.93 8.47 9.09
CA TRP A 24 7.80 8.46 7.91
C TRP A 24 7.20 9.32 6.78
N CYS A 25 5.92 9.16 6.52
CA CYS A 25 5.24 9.88 5.45
C CYS A 25 5.26 11.38 5.71
N GLU A 26 4.95 11.79 6.93
CA GLU A 26 4.98 13.21 7.31
C GLU A 26 6.38 13.79 7.22
N ALA A 27 7.38 13.05 7.70
CA ALA A 27 8.77 13.52 7.71
C ALA A 27 9.39 13.55 6.31
N THR A 28 9.08 12.57 5.47
CA THR A 28 9.73 12.37 4.17
C THR A 28 9.01 13.10 3.05
N LEU A 29 7.68 13.06 3.06
CA LEU A 29 6.85 13.59 1.98
C LEU A 29 6.08 14.85 2.37
N GLY A 30 6.04 15.18 3.67
CA GLY A 30 5.27 16.32 4.15
C GLY A 30 3.77 16.12 4.04
N ILE A 31 3.30 14.88 3.98
CA ILE A 31 1.88 14.54 3.80
C ILE A 31 1.43 13.68 4.96
N THR A 32 0.28 14.03 5.54
CA THR A 32 -0.39 13.18 6.53
C THR A 32 -1.35 12.25 5.80
N PRO A 33 -1.05 10.93 5.73
CA PRO A 33 -1.95 9.99 5.04
C PRO A 33 -3.25 9.85 5.81
N GLY A 34 -4.35 9.75 5.06
CA GLY A 34 -5.67 9.53 5.64
C GLY A 34 -5.84 8.13 6.19
N LEU A 35 -6.87 7.95 7.00
CA LEU A 35 -7.26 6.64 7.47
C LEU A 35 -7.70 5.78 6.27
N GLY A 36 -7.19 4.57 6.22
CA GLY A 36 -7.61 3.57 5.26
C GLY A 36 -8.56 2.58 5.92
N GLY A 37 -8.27 1.30 5.77
CA GLY A 37 -9.10 0.25 6.31
C GLY A 37 -8.30 -0.95 6.78
N ARG A 38 -9.02 -1.99 7.16
CA ARG A 38 -8.46 -3.28 7.51
C ARG A 38 -8.77 -4.27 6.41
N HIS A 39 -7.77 -5.05 6.05
CA HIS A 39 -7.90 -6.12 5.09
C HIS A 39 -8.00 -7.44 5.86
N ALA A 40 -9.21 -7.82 6.27
CA ALA A 40 -9.43 -8.97 7.14
C ALA A 40 -8.85 -10.27 6.56
N LEU A 41 -8.95 -10.45 5.25
CA LEU A 41 -8.45 -11.65 4.56
C LEU A 41 -6.93 -11.81 4.69
N MET A 42 -6.19 -10.71 4.77
CA MET A 42 -4.73 -10.70 4.83
C MET A 42 -4.19 -10.30 6.20
N SER A 43 -5.06 -9.93 7.13
CA SER A 43 -4.68 -9.41 8.45
C SER A 43 -3.67 -8.26 8.33
N THR A 44 -3.99 -7.32 7.45
CA THR A 44 -3.25 -6.09 7.25
C THR A 44 -4.18 -4.89 7.42
N HIS A 45 -3.59 -3.72 7.60
CA HIS A 45 -4.31 -2.46 7.62
C HIS A 45 -3.46 -1.39 6.93
N ASN A 46 -4.08 -0.27 6.55
CA ASN A 46 -3.40 0.72 5.75
C ASN A 46 -3.81 2.16 6.05
N ARG A 47 -2.99 3.08 5.52
CA ARG A 47 -3.30 4.49 5.36
C ARG A 47 -3.07 4.86 3.91
N LEU A 48 -3.80 5.85 3.41
CA LEU A 48 -3.82 6.20 1.99
C LEU A 48 -3.77 7.71 1.80
N PHE A 49 -3.22 8.14 0.66
CA PHE A 49 -3.47 9.48 0.13
C PHE A 49 -3.46 9.46 -1.40
N SER A 50 -4.17 10.41 -2.00
CA SER A 50 -4.26 10.49 -3.46
C SER A 50 -2.96 10.99 -4.05
N ILE A 51 -2.53 10.37 -5.15
CA ILE A 51 -1.49 10.87 -6.06
C ILE A 51 -2.07 11.03 -7.46
N ALA A 52 -3.36 11.33 -7.55
CA ALA A 52 -4.07 11.45 -8.81
C ALA A 52 -3.48 12.57 -9.68
N SER A 53 -3.46 12.31 -10.99
CA SER A 53 -3.03 13.26 -12.01
C SER A 53 -3.88 13.07 -13.25
N ALA A 54 -3.70 13.95 -14.24
CA ALA A 54 -4.39 13.82 -15.52
C ALA A 54 -4.09 12.46 -16.19
N ALA A 55 -2.85 11.98 -16.08
CA ALA A 55 -2.44 10.72 -16.66
C ALA A 55 -2.91 9.50 -15.82
N PHE A 56 -3.05 9.69 -14.51
CA PHE A 56 -3.41 8.62 -13.58
C PHE A 56 -4.50 9.13 -12.62
N PRO A 57 -5.74 9.26 -13.08
CA PRO A 57 -6.78 9.97 -12.33
C PRO A 57 -7.22 9.30 -11.04
N ASN A 58 -6.94 8.00 -10.88
CA ASN A 58 -7.37 7.24 -9.70
C ASN A 58 -6.19 6.72 -8.88
N ALA A 59 -4.97 7.20 -9.17
CA ALA A 59 -3.79 6.69 -8.47
C ALA A 59 -3.73 7.16 -7.02
N TYR A 60 -3.27 6.27 -6.15
CA TYR A 60 -3.08 6.60 -4.74
C TYR A 60 -1.80 5.96 -4.20
N PHE A 61 -1.42 6.40 -3.01
CA PHE A 61 -0.25 5.91 -2.29
C PHE A 61 -0.76 5.16 -1.05
N GLU A 62 -0.31 3.93 -0.90
CA GLU A 62 -0.72 3.08 0.22
C GLU A 62 0.46 2.83 1.15
N ILE A 63 0.23 3.01 2.45
CA ILE A 63 1.11 2.56 3.50
C ILE A 63 0.41 1.38 4.17
N VAL A 64 1.02 0.21 4.10
CA VAL A 64 0.44 -1.03 4.62
C VAL A 64 1.31 -1.60 5.73
N ALA A 65 0.69 -2.15 6.74
CA ALA A 65 1.36 -2.87 7.82
C ALA A 65 0.56 -4.10 8.21
N VAL A 66 1.24 -5.09 8.77
CA VAL A 66 0.57 -6.24 9.38
C VAL A 66 -0.26 -5.76 10.55
N ASP A 67 -1.53 -6.18 10.60
CA ASP A 67 -2.40 -5.90 11.73
C ASP A 67 -2.18 -6.97 12.79
N ARG A 68 -1.38 -6.64 13.79
CA ARG A 68 -1.00 -7.58 14.84
C ARG A 68 -2.14 -7.89 15.81
N GLN A 69 -3.21 -7.12 15.78
CA GLN A 69 -4.42 -7.36 16.57
C GLN A 69 -5.39 -8.30 15.86
N ALA A 70 -5.20 -8.53 14.57
CA ALA A 70 -6.02 -9.46 13.82
C ALA A 70 -5.45 -10.88 13.89
N PRO A 71 -6.30 -11.93 13.77
CA PRO A 71 -5.81 -13.29 13.68
C PRO A 71 -4.92 -13.47 12.44
N PRO A 72 -3.91 -14.37 12.49
CA PRO A 72 -3.14 -14.70 11.29
C PRO A 72 -4.04 -15.16 10.16
N PRO A 73 -3.73 -14.82 8.89
CA PRO A 73 -4.64 -15.07 7.78
C PRO A 73 -4.70 -16.51 7.31
N GLY A 74 -3.84 -17.40 7.81
CA GLY A 74 -3.79 -18.78 7.35
C GLY A 74 -3.21 -18.96 5.95
N ARG A 75 -2.61 -17.91 5.40
CA ARG A 75 -1.95 -17.87 4.09
C ARG A 75 -0.84 -16.83 4.10
N ALA A 76 0.04 -16.88 3.11
CA ALA A 76 1.03 -15.84 2.92
C ALA A 76 0.34 -14.51 2.59
N ARG A 77 0.79 -13.43 3.22
CA ARG A 77 0.30 -12.09 2.88
C ARG A 77 0.85 -11.65 1.53
N TRP A 78 0.11 -10.78 0.86
CA TRP A 78 0.55 -10.22 -0.41
C TRP A 78 1.82 -9.37 -0.26
N PHE A 79 2.45 -9.01 -1.40
CA PHE A 79 3.68 -8.22 -1.49
C PHE A 79 4.88 -8.82 -0.75
N GLY A 80 4.83 -10.11 -0.40
CA GLY A 80 5.90 -10.75 0.36
C GLY A 80 6.07 -10.20 1.77
N LEU A 81 5.02 -9.62 2.37
CA LEU A 81 5.10 -8.93 3.66
C LEU A 81 5.69 -9.80 4.77
N ASP A 82 5.38 -11.10 4.76
CA ASP A 82 5.85 -12.00 5.82
C ASP A 82 7.36 -12.25 5.78
N ALA A 83 8.00 -11.99 4.64
CA ALA A 83 9.42 -12.22 4.43
C ALA A 83 10.24 -10.91 4.35
N LEU A 84 9.59 -9.76 4.43
CA LEU A 84 10.26 -8.47 4.32
C LEU A 84 11.09 -8.15 5.57
N ASP A 85 12.30 -7.66 5.34
CA ASP A 85 13.09 -7.03 6.38
C ASP A 85 12.74 -5.54 6.43
N LEU A 86 12.00 -5.15 7.45
CA LEU A 86 11.61 -3.76 7.70
C LEU A 86 12.39 -3.13 8.85
N SER A 87 13.51 -3.73 9.24
CA SER A 87 14.34 -3.20 10.33
C SER A 87 14.87 -1.78 10.05
N GLY A 88 14.99 -1.41 8.77
CA GLY A 88 15.35 -0.07 8.35
C GLY A 88 14.18 0.92 8.28
N GLY A 89 12.99 0.51 8.67
CA GLY A 89 11.79 1.33 8.61
C GLY A 89 10.96 1.10 7.34
N PRO A 90 10.03 2.01 7.05
CA PRO A 90 9.17 1.89 5.87
C PRO A 90 9.94 1.85 4.56
N ARG A 91 9.51 1.03 3.61
CA ARG A 91 10.14 0.93 2.30
C ARG A 91 9.12 0.65 1.20
N LEU A 92 9.39 1.22 0.02
CA LEU A 92 8.59 0.95 -1.17
C LEU A 92 8.84 -0.50 -1.62
N VAL A 93 7.78 -1.28 -1.74
CA VAL A 93 7.89 -2.72 -2.03
C VAL A 93 7.18 -3.13 -3.31
N ALA A 94 6.21 -2.35 -3.78
CA ALA A 94 5.44 -2.73 -4.96
C ALA A 94 4.75 -1.51 -5.57
N PHE A 95 4.34 -1.69 -6.81
CA PHE A 95 3.28 -0.90 -7.43
C PHE A 95 2.22 -1.86 -7.94
N VAL A 96 1.00 -1.37 -8.03
CA VAL A 96 -0.13 -2.14 -8.56
C VAL A 96 -0.63 -1.44 -9.82
N ALA A 97 -0.74 -2.19 -10.89
CA ALA A 97 -1.25 -1.69 -12.15
C ALA A 97 -2.70 -2.13 -12.36
N ARG A 98 -3.49 -1.23 -12.89
CA ARG A 98 -4.84 -1.50 -13.35
C ARG A 98 -4.78 -1.75 -14.85
N VAL A 99 -5.42 -2.80 -15.31
CA VAL A 99 -5.51 -3.11 -16.74
C VAL A 99 -6.95 -3.02 -17.19
N ASN A 100 -7.15 -2.65 -18.46
CA ASN A 100 -8.47 -2.71 -19.04
C ASN A 100 -8.89 -4.16 -19.30
N ALA A 101 -10.13 -4.37 -19.65
CA ALA A 101 -10.66 -5.72 -19.87
C ALA A 101 -9.80 -6.52 -20.84
N LEU A 102 -9.65 -7.77 -20.56
CA LEU A 102 -8.93 -8.73 -21.40
C LEU A 102 -9.84 -9.31 -22.47
#